data_d1de568a561412bdcaa6d87473182b76
#
_entry.id   d1de568a561412bdcaa6d87473182b76
#
_cell.length_a   1.000
_cell.length_b   1.000
_cell.length_c   1.000
_cell.angle_alpha   90.00
_cell.angle_beta   90.00
_cell.angle_gamma   90.00
#
_symmetry.space_group_name_H-M   'P 1'
#
loop_
_entity.id
_entity.type
_entity.pdbx_description
1 polymer ?
#
loop_
_entity_poly.entity_id
_entity_poly.type
_entity_poly.pdbx_seq_one_letter_code
_entity_poly.pdbx_strand_id
1 'polypeptide(L)'
;MIKNITAKECLKALKENNNAKLIDVRTPIEWENDGYADLTSINKEVNLISWTNTDGTYNEKFFINIKNLNIEKDDMLFIVCRSGVRSAHAVNYLNDNFVSKNIFNLEGGMEFGWKISHLPIK
;
A
#
# COMPACT_ATOMS: atom_id res chain seq x y z
N MET A 1 -1.48 17.04 4.49
CA MET A 1 -1.13 16.94 3.05
C MET A 1 -0.65 15.52 2.72
N ILE A 2 -1.14 14.97 1.64
CA ILE A 2 -0.77 13.61 1.24
C ILE A 2 0.49 13.66 0.37
N LYS A 3 1.48 12.85 0.74
CA LYS A 3 2.67 12.65 -0.09
C LYS A 3 2.36 11.55 -1.10
N ASN A 4 2.69 11.79 -2.36
CA ASN A 4 2.50 10.81 -3.43
C ASN A 4 3.85 10.29 -3.93
N ILE A 5 3.84 9.07 -4.44
CA ILE A 5 5.01 8.45 -5.05
C ILE A 5 4.57 7.71 -6.30
N THR A 6 5.39 7.72 -7.35
CA THR A 6 5.09 6.95 -8.56
C THR A 6 5.37 5.46 -8.31
N ALA A 7 4.76 4.60 -9.13
CA ALA A 7 4.97 3.16 -9.02
C ALA A 7 6.45 2.78 -9.18
N LYS A 8 7.14 3.38 -10.13
CA LYS A 8 8.57 3.10 -10.36
C LYS A 8 9.43 3.55 -9.20
N GLU A 9 9.18 4.74 -8.66
CA GLU A 9 9.89 5.24 -7.48
C GLU A 9 9.62 4.37 -6.26
N CYS A 10 8.38 3.90 -6.11
CA CYS A 10 7.99 3.00 -5.04
C CYS A 10 8.78 1.69 -5.10
N LEU A 11 8.83 1.05 -6.27
CA LEU A 11 9.59 -0.20 -6.43
C LEU A 11 11.06 0.00 -6.13
N LYS A 12 11.64 1.11 -6.61
CA LYS A 12 13.04 1.45 -6.32
C LYS A 12 13.28 1.59 -4.82
N ALA A 13 12.40 2.31 -4.13
CA ALA A 13 12.52 2.49 -2.68
C ALA A 13 12.38 1.17 -1.92
N LEU A 14 11.44 0.30 -2.34
CA LEU A 14 11.28 -1.02 -1.76
C LEU A 14 12.54 -1.88 -1.93
N LYS A 15 13.18 -1.75 -3.08
CA LYS A 15 14.40 -2.50 -3.40
C LYS A 15 15.60 -2.01 -2.59
N GLU A 16 15.71 -0.69 -2.38
CA GLU A 16 16.88 -0.07 -1.76
C GLU A 16 16.79 0.04 -0.24
N ASN A 17 15.60 -0.11 0.35
CA ASN A 17 15.40 0.10 1.78
C ASN A 17 14.74 -1.10 2.44
N ASN A 18 15.43 -1.70 3.40
CA ASN A 18 14.89 -2.83 4.16
C ASN A 18 13.66 -2.46 4.98
N ASN A 19 13.56 -1.19 5.37
CA ASN A 19 12.45 -0.69 6.17
C ASN A 19 11.29 -0.13 5.34
N ALA A 20 11.24 -0.40 4.06
CA ALA A 20 10.15 0.01 3.18
C ALA A 20 9.14 -1.12 3.01
N LYS A 21 7.85 -0.79 3.12
CA LYS A 21 6.74 -1.75 3.00
C LYS A 21 5.69 -1.24 2.04
N LEU A 22 5.17 -2.13 1.22
CA LEU A 22 4.01 -1.86 0.37
C LEU A 22 2.78 -2.50 1.00
N ILE A 23 1.73 -1.70 1.17
CA ILE A 23 0.46 -2.15 1.76
C ILE A 23 -0.64 -1.92 0.74
N ASP A 24 -1.26 -3.02 0.30
CA ASP A 24 -2.38 -2.99 -0.65
C ASP A 24 -3.67 -2.98 0.16
N VAL A 25 -4.41 -1.88 0.05
CA VAL A 25 -5.62 -1.66 0.86
C VAL A 25 -6.91 -1.98 0.11
N ARG A 26 -6.81 -2.67 -1.03
CA ARG A 26 -7.96 -3.15 -1.78
C ARG A 26 -8.67 -4.28 -1.02
N THR A 27 -9.65 -4.89 -1.65
CA THR A 27 -10.44 -5.98 -1.06
C THR A 27 -9.92 -7.34 -1.53
N PRO A 28 -10.23 -8.43 -0.80
CA PRO A 28 -9.83 -9.77 -1.21
C PRO A 28 -10.33 -10.17 -2.60
N ILE A 29 -11.53 -9.75 -2.99
CA ILE A 29 -12.05 -10.08 -4.32
C ILE A 29 -11.24 -9.39 -5.42
N GLU A 30 -10.75 -8.19 -5.17
CA GLU A 30 -9.87 -7.50 -6.12
C GLU A 30 -8.53 -8.21 -6.23
N TRP A 31 -7.96 -8.67 -5.14
CA TRP A 31 -6.70 -9.43 -5.17
C TRP A 31 -6.84 -10.74 -5.93
N GLU A 32 -7.97 -11.41 -5.74
CA GLU A 32 -8.24 -12.68 -6.43
C GLU A 32 -8.42 -12.47 -7.93
N ASN A 33 -9.18 -11.44 -8.33
CA ASN A 33 -9.51 -11.22 -9.74
C ASN A 33 -8.40 -10.50 -10.52
N ASP A 34 -7.72 -9.56 -9.90
CA ASP A 34 -6.79 -8.67 -10.59
C ASP A 34 -5.32 -8.90 -10.22
N GLY A 35 -5.07 -9.76 -9.23
CA GLY A 35 -3.72 -9.99 -8.72
C GLY A 35 -3.23 -8.84 -7.87
N TYR A 36 -1.97 -8.91 -7.44
CA TYR A 36 -1.34 -7.90 -6.62
C TYR A 36 0.16 -7.83 -6.94
N ALA A 37 0.85 -6.84 -6.41
CA ALA A 37 2.26 -6.63 -6.71
C ALA A 37 3.10 -7.86 -6.34
N ASP A 38 3.94 -8.30 -7.26
CA ASP A 38 4.87 -9.39 -7.02
C ASP A 38 6.24 -8.81 -6.64
N LEU A 39 6.61 -8.93 -5.37
CA LEU A 39 7.87 -8.42 -4.86
C LEU A 39 8.87 -9.53 -4.57
N THR A 40 8.65 -10.72 -5.14
CA THR A 40 9.49 -11.89 -4.91
C THR A 40 10.93 -11.64 -5.32
N SER A 41 11.16 -10.93 -6.43
CA SER A 41 12.51 -10.67 -6.94
C SER A 41 13.37 -9.81 -6.01
N ILE A 42 12.76 -9.11 -5.07
CA ILE A 42 13.46 -8.28 -4.09
C ILE A 42 13.31 -8.83 -2.66
N ASN A 43 12.89 -10.09 -2.54
CA ASN A 43 12.73 -10.80 -1.26
C ASN A 43 11.75 -10.10 -0.31
N LYS A 44 10.67 -9.57 -0.86
CA LYS A 44 9.61 -8.92 -0.09
C LYS A 44 8.26 -9.48 -0.50
N GLU A 45 7.26 -9.21 0.32
CA GLU A 45 5.87 -9.51 0.03
C GLU A 45 5.04 -8.24 0.24
N VAL A 46 4.04 -8.07 -0.61
CA VAL A 46 3.06 -7.01 -0.38
C VAL A 46 2.19 -7.39 0.81
N ASN A 47 1.85 -6.42 1.63
CA ASN A 47 0.97 -6.63 2.78
C ASN A 47 -0.47 -6.35 2.34
N LEU A 48 -1.34 -7.35 2.43
CA LEU A 48 -2.73 -7.26 1.98
C LEU A 48 -3.62 -6.94 3.18
N ILE A 49 -3.98 -5.65 3.33
CA ILE A 49 -4.77 -5.18 4.47
C ILE A 49 -5.83 -4.21 3.96
N SER A 50 -7.08 -4.66 3.90
CA SER A 50 -8.17 -3.87 3.34
C SER A 50 -8.48 -2.62 4.16
N TRP A 51 -8.62 -1.47 3.48
CA TRP A 51 -9.14 -0.24 4.08
C TRP A 51 -10.66 -0.32 4.24
N THR A 52 -11.35 -0.82 3.20
CA THR A 52 -12.78 -1.08 3.25
C THR A 52 -13.08 -2.54 3.00
N ASN A 53 -14.23 -2.98 3.49
CA ASN A 53 -14.75 -4.32 3.20
C ASN A 53 -15.30 -4.36 1.77
N THR A 54 -15.63 -5.56 1.28
CA THR A 54 -16.16 -5.74 -0.07
C THR A 54 -17.47 -4.96 -0.28
N ASP A 55 -18.26 -4.77 0.77
CA ASP A 55 -19.52 -4.01 0.71
C ASP A 55 -19.32 -2.49 0.79
N GLY A 56 -18.07 -2.02 0.85
CA GLY A 56 -17.74 -0.61 0.89
C GLY A 56 -17.69 0.01 2.29
N THR A 57 -18.04 -0.77 3.32
CA THR A 57 -17.93 -0.26 4.69
C THR A 57 -16.48 -0.25 5.17
N TYR A 58 -16.17 0.61 6.13
CA TYR A 58 -14.84 0.69 6.71
C TYR A 58 -14.47 -0.61 7.41
N ASN A 59 -13.23 -1.08 7.19
CA ASN A 59 -12.72 -2.26 7.89
C ASN A 59 -12.27 -1.86 9.30
N GLU A 60 -13.06 -2.23 10.30
CA GLU A 60 -12.77 -1.90 11.71
C GLU A 60 -11.47 -2.49 12.22
N LYS A 61 -10.95 -3.51 11.56
CA LYS A 61 -9.70 -4.15 11.93
C LYS A 61 -8.48 -3.55 11.24
N PHE A 62 -8.66 -2.51 10.42
CA PHE A 62 -7.56 -1.94 9.65
C PHE A 62 -6.41 -1.49 10.55
N PHE A 63 -6.70 -0.71 11.57
CA PHE A 63 -5.67 -0.17 12.46
C PHE A 63 -4.90 -1.27 13.18
N ILE A 64 -5.60 -2.27 13.74
CA ILE A 64 -4.93 -3.37 14.46
C ILE A 64 -4.08 -4.21 13.50
N ASN A 65 -4.53 -4.41 12.27
CA ASN A 65 -3.78 -5.16 11.28
C ASN A 65 -2.50 -4.40 10.87
N ILE A 66 -2.58 -3.09 10.76
CA ILE A 66 -1.40 -2.26 10.50
C ILE A 66 -0.43 -2.34 11.70
N LYS A 67 -0.94 -2.23 12.92
CA LYS A 67 -0.09 -2.32 14.12
C LYS A 67 0.64 -3.66 14.21
N ASN A 68 0.02 -4.73 13.77
CA ASN A 68 0.62 -6.06 13.80
C ASN A 68 1.82 -6.21 12.84
N LEU A 69 2.04 -5.24 11.95
CA LEU A 69 3.23 -5.20 11.11
C LEU A 69 4.48 -4.73 11.87
N ASN A 70 4.32 -4.28 13.11
CA ASN A 70 5.42 -3.78 13.96
C ASN A 70 6.19 -2.64 13.28
N ILE A 71 5.45 -1.67 12.77
CA ILE A 71 6.01 -0.53 12.05
C ILE A 71 6.75 0.38 13.01
N GLU A 72 7.95 0.79 12.62
CA GLU A 72 8.77 1.72 13.38
C GLU A 72 8.71 3.12 12.77
N LYS A 73 9.11 4.12 13.54
CA LYS A 73 8.94 5.52 13.11
C LYS A 73 9.70 5.89 11.83
N ASP A 74 10.79 5.18 11.54
CA ASP A 74 11.59 5.44 10.35
C ASP A 74 11.21 4.56 9.16
N ASP A 75 10.21 3.70 9.33
CA ASP A 75 9.75 2.85 8.24
C ASP A 75 9.06 3.68 7.16
N MET A 76 9.24 3.26 5.92
CA MET A 76 8.59 3.88 4.76
C MET A 76 7.39 3.02 4.38
N LEU A 77 6.21 3.62 4.36
CA LEU A 77 4.97 2.92 4.02
C LEU A 77 4.42 3.45 2.70
N PHE A 78 4.22 2.55 1.76
CA PHE A 78 3.60 2.87 0.48
C PHE A 78 2.24 2.22 0.44
N ILE A 79 1.19 3.03 0.31
CA ILE A 79 -0.20 2.57 0.37
C ILE A 79 -0.78 2.58 -1.03
N VAL A 80 -1.34 1.46 -1.47
CA VAL A 80 -1.88 1.32 -2.82
C VAL A 80 -3.30 0.78 -2.81
N CYS A 81 -4.15 1.35 -3.67
CA CYS A 81 -5.46 0.80 -3.98
C CYS A 81 -5.59 0.70 -5.50
N ARG A 82 -6.82 0.61 -6.03
CA ARG A 82 -7.00 0.48 -7.47
C ARG A 82 -6.61 1.73 -8.25
N SER A 83 -7.09 2.91 -7.79
CA SER A 83 -6.92 4.18 -8.51
C SER A 83 -6.26 5.30 -7.71
N GLY A 84 -6.04 5.10 -6.42
CA GLY A 84 -5.45 6.10 -5.53
C GLY A 84 -6.40 6.78 -4.57
N VAL A 85 -7.71 6.54 -4.67
CA VAL A 85 -8.70 7.22 -3.82
C VAL A 85 -8.79 6.62 -2.42
N ARG A 86 -9.02 5.31 -2.33
CA ARG A 86 -9.09 4.63 -1.02
C ARG A 86 -7.77 4.72 -0.27
N SER A 87 -6.67 4.57 -1.00
CA SER A 87 -5.34 4.66 -0.39
C SER A 87 -5.05 6.07 0.12
N ALA A 88 -5.54 7.11 -0.55
CA ALA A 88 -5.40 8.48 -0.06
C ALA A 88 -6.11 8.65 1.29
N HIS A 89 -7.31 8.10 1.44
CA HIS A 89 -8.02 8.13 2.73
C HIS A 89 -7.25 7.37 3.81
N ALA A 90 -6.71 6.20 3.46
CA ALA A 90 -5.92 5.42 4.39
C ALA A 90 -4.65 6.16 4.82
N VAL A 91 -3.97 6.84 3.90
CA VAL A 91 -2.78 7.64 4.20
C VAL A 91 -3.12 8.75 5.19
N ASN A 92 -4.22 9.49 4.97
CA ASN A 92 -4.65 10.53 5.90
C ASN A 92 -4.89 9.97 7.30
N TYR A 93 -5.59 8.84 7.38
CA TYR A 93 -5.85 8.18 8.66
C TYR A 93 -4.55 7.78 9.36
N LEU A 94 -3.62 7.19 8.62
CA LEU A 94 -2.35 6.73 9.19
C LEU A 94 -1.46 7.90 9.61
N ASN A 95 -1.47 9.01 8.86
CA ASN A 95 -0.74 10.22 9.25
C ASN A 95 -1.21 10.75 10.60
N ASP A 96 -2.52 10.67 10.86
CA ASP A 96 -3.10 11.18 12.11
C ASP A 96 -2.95 10.23 13.29
N ASN A 97 -2.77 8.94 13.03
CA ASN A 97 -2.84 7.90 14.07
C ASN A 97 -1.60 7.02 14.20
N PHE A 98 -0.57 7.29 13.42
CA PHE A 98 0.60 6.42 13.39
C PHE A 98 1.90 7.16 13.61
N VAL A 99 2.92 6.42 14.04
CA VAL A 99 4.20 7.02 14.41
C VAL A 99 5.14 7.27 13.23
N SER A 100 4.95 6.57 12.11
CA SER A 100 5.79 6.79 10.93
C SER A 100 5.43 8.12 10.27
N LYS A 101 6.46 8.86 9.83
CA LYS A 101 6.28 10.10 9.10
C LYS A 101 6.49 9.94 7.61
N ASN A 102 6.81 8.72 7.17
CA ASN A 102 7.15 8.43 5.79
C ASN A 102 6.07 7.56 5.15
N ILE A 103 4.86 8.12 5.06
CA ILE A 103 3.71 7.42 4.51
C ILE A 103 3.31 8.06 3.18
N PHE A 104 3.25 7.26 2.12
CA PHE A 104 3.03 7.75 0.76
C PHE A 104 1.85 7.04 0.11
N ASN A 105 1.10 7.78 -0.69
CA ASN A 105 0.07 7.24 -1.56
C ASN A 105 0.71 6.87 -2.91
N LEU A 106 0.51 5.63 -3.36
CA LEU A 106 1.01 5.22 -4.67
C LEU A 106 0.11 5.84 -5.75
N GLU A 107 0.69 6.76 -6.49
CA GLU A 107 0.00 7.54 -7.50
C GLU A 107 -0.57 6.66 -8.61
N GLY A 108 -1.85 6.83 -8.91
CA GLY A 108 -2.54 6.02 -9.91
C GLY A 108 -2.95 4.63 -9.46
N GLY A 109 -2.52 4.18 -8.28
CA GLY A 109 -2.85 2.88 -7.75
C GLY A 109 -2.32 1.72 -8.58
N MET A 110 -2.96 0.57 -8.46
CA MET A 110 -2.57 -0.61 -9.24
C MET A 110 -2.93 -0.47 -10.70
N GLU A 111 -4.10 0.11 -10.99
CA GLU A 111 -4.62 0.17 -12.36
C GLU A 111 -3.88 1.19 -13.23
N PHE A 112 -3.69 2.41 -12.71
CA PHE A 112 -3.14 3.53 -13.49
C PHE A 112 -1.70 3.90 -13.12
N GLY A 113 -1.09 3.13 -12.23
CA GLY A 113 0.29 3.34 -11.81
C GLY A 113 1.14 2.09 -12.00
N TRP A 114 0.91 1.06 -11.18
CA TRP A 114 1.72 -0.15 -11.19
C TRP A 114 1.65 -0.92 -12.51
N LYS A 115 0.43 -1.24 -12.95
CA LYS A 115 0.22 -2.02 -14.19
C LYS A 115 0.66 -1.29 -15.43
N ILE A 116 0.35 0.00 -15.52
CA ILE A 116 0.74 0.82 -16.67
C ILE A 116 2.26 0.92 -16.80
N SER A 117 2.97 0.86 -15.67
CA SER A 117 4.42 0.87 -15.65
C SER A 117 5.03 -0.50 -15.92
N HIS A 118 4.21 -1.52 -16.18
CA HIS A 118 4.63 -2.89 -16.47
C HIS A 118 5.44 -3.52 -15.33
N LEU A 119 5.11 -3.17 -14.09
CA LEU A 119 5.77 -3.75 -12.92
C LEU A 119 5.17 -5.13 -12.58
N PRO A 120 5.92 -5.99 -11.86
CA PRO A 120 5.49 -7.38 -11.64
C PRO A 120 4.19 -7.53 -10.85
N ILE A 121 3.36 -8.47 -11.29
CA ILE A 121 2.06 -8.83 -10.69
C ILE A 121 1.97 -10.35 -10.56
N LYS A 122 1.37 -10.82 -9.47
CA LYS A 122 1.05 -12.23 -9.32
C LYS A 122 -0.37 -12.49 -8.82
#